data_b7e4cb1081d2f11ace8e82a3288b9477
#
_entry.id   b7e4cb1081d2f11ace8e82a3288b9477
#
_cell.length_a   1.000
_cell.length_b   1.000
_cell.length_c   1.000
_cell.angle_alpha   90.00
_cell.angle_beta   90.00
_cell.angle_gamma   90.00
#
_symmetry.space_group_name_H-M   'P 1'
#
loop_
_entity.id
_entity.type
_entity.pdbx_description
1 polymer ?
#
loop_
_entity_poly.entity_id
_entity_poly.type
_entity_poly.pdbx_seq_one_letter_code
_entity_poly.pdbx_strand_id
1 'polypeptide(L)'
;MTKSIVIVISGVTAGGKTTLINELHKEFIDSKVISFDDYSIDAFPSAPPIETPVQEAVNQYDLRPLMKDFLSAKDRFSFIFIDFPFGYKHTMLESYITKTVYVKTPLDIVFARQIVRDYYNKSTEEITNWAKIYLDSARQIFTDHEYFVSEDADLIIDGTLPLAEQLKFVKKALQLKN
;
A
#
# COMPACT_ATOMS: atom_id res chain seq x y z
N MET A 1 18.98 22.27 1.83
CA MET A 1 17.85 21.40 2.21
C MET A 1 18.15 20.00 1.65
N THR A 2 18.13 18.99 2.49
CA THR A 2 18.36 17.60 2.07
C THR A 2 17.11 17.13 1.34
N LYS A 3 17.28 16.54 0.15
CA LYS A 3 16.14 15.97 -0.59
C LYS A 3 15.56 14.79 0.21
N SER A 4 14.25 14.79 0.46
CA SER A 4 13.58 13.67 1.14
C SER A 4 13.76 12.35 0.38
N ILE A 5 14.00 11.28 1.11
CA ILE A 5 13.93 9.90 0.58
C ILE A 5 12.48 9.45 0.67
N VAL A 6 11.85 9.26 -0.48
CA VAL A 6 10.42 8.88 -0.58
C VAL A 6 10.34 7.39 -0.84
N ILE A 7 9.75 6.68 0.11
CA ILE A 7 9.59 5.22 0.05
C ILE A 7 8.09 4.89 0.04
N VAL A 8 7.65 4.26 -1.03
CA VAL A 8 6.28 3.76 -1.16
C VAL A 8 6.23 2.30 -0.76
N ILE A 9 5.30 1.97 0.13
CA ILE A 9 5.00 0.59 0.51
C ILE A 9 3.67 0.21 -0.15
N SER A 10 3.74 -0.78 -1.03
CA SER A 10 2.61 -1.25 -1.84
C SER A 10 2.22 -2.67 -1.47
N GLY A 11 1.08 -3.10 -1.96
CA GLY A 11 0.53 -4.43 -1.74
C GLY A 11 -1.00 -4.37 -1.63
N VAL A 12 -1.64 -5.52 -1.66
CA VAL A 12 -3.10 -5.62 -1.54
C VAL A 12 -3.58 -5.24 -0.14
N THR A 13 -4.88 -4.98 0.01
CA THR A 13 -5.50 -4.73 1.32
C THR A 13 -5.19 -5.87 2.30
N ALA A 14 -5.12 -5.58 3.60
CA ALA A 14 -4.75 -6.55 4.64
C ALA A 14 -3.40 -7.29 4.43
N GLY A 15 -2.59 -6.86 3.46
CA GLY A 15 -1.26 -7.44 3.18
C GLY A 15 -0.19 -7.14 4.23
N GLY A 16 -0.39 -6.13 5.10
CA GLY A 16 0.57 -5.77 6.16
C GLY A 16 1.33 -4.46 5.92
N LYS A 17 1.05 -3.70 4.87
CA LYS A 17 1.69 -2.42 4.53
C LYS A 17 1.75 -1.46 5.71
N THR A 18 0.59 -1.11 6.25
CA THR A 18 0.46 -0.12 7.32
C THR A 18 1.24 -0.52 8.58
N THR A 19 1.27 -1.80 8.92
CA THR A 19 2.04 -2.32 10.04
C THR A 19 3.54 -2.09 9.83
N LEU A 20 4.05 -2.41 8.64
CA LEU A 20 5.46 -2.20 8.28
C LEU A 20 5.83 -0.71 8.29
N ILE A 21 4.97 0.14 7.71
CA ILE A 21 5.17 1.60 7.68
C ILE A 21 5.24 2.18 9.09
N ASN A 22 4.36 1.77 9.98
CA ASN A 22 4.35 2.26 11.37
C ASN A 22 5.64 1.91 12.11
N GLU A 23 6.21 0.74 11.87
CA GLU A 23 7.50 0.38 12.48
C GLU A 23 8.68 1.14 11.84
N LEU A 24 8.68 1.32 10.51
CA LEU A 24 9.66 2.18 9.85
C LEU A 24 9.61 3.60 10.41
N HIS A 25 8.41 4.17 10.58
CA HIS A 25 8.24 5.51 11.13
C HIS A 25 8.76 5.65 12.57
N LYS A 26 8.61 4.62 13.40
CA LYS A 26 9.17 4.60 14.76
C LYS A 26 10.70 4.59 14.77
N GLU A 27 11.31 3.87 13.83
CA GLU A 27 12.77 3.82 13.74
C GLU A 27 13.39 5.07 13.10
N PHE A 28 12.70 5.68 12.13
CA PHE A 28 13.17 6.88 11.43
C PHE A 28 12.43 8.12 11.96
N ILE A 29 12.91 8.70 13.05
CA ILE A 29 12.24 9.79 13.79
C ILE A 29 11.98 11.01 12.89
N ASP A 30 12.94 11.38 12.01
CA ASP A 30 12.76 12.47 11.04
C ASP A 30 12.05 11.95 9.78
N SER A 31 10.84 11.46 9.97
CA SER A 31 10.00 10.94 8.90
C SER A 31 8.55 11.40 8.97
N LYS A 32 7.87 11.35 7.83
CA LYS A 32 6.43 11.59 7.69
C LYS A 32 5.77 10.38 7.06
N VAL A 33 4.64 9.98 7.60
CA VAL A 33 3.75 8.98 6.98
C VAL A 33 2.60 9.68 6.27
N ILE A 34 2.27 9.20 5.07
CA ILE A 34 1.11 9.59 4.28
C ILE A 34 0.41 8.31 3.85
N SER A 35 -0.89 8.20 4.11
CA SER A 35 -1.68 7.01 3.76
C SER A 35 -2.75 7.36 2.72
N PHE A 36 -2.83 6.56 1.67
CA PHE A 36 -3.86 6.68 0.64
C PHE A 36 -5.28 6.60 1.23
N ASP A 37 -5.48 5.75 2.22
CA ASP A 37 -6.78 5.52 2.86
C ASP A 37 -7.29 6.75 3.64
N ASP A 38 -6.41 7.69 4.01
CA ASP A 38 -6.80 8.91 4.75
C ASP A 38 -7.58 9.93 3.90
N TYR A 39 -7.61 9.75 2.57
CA TYR A 39 -8.17 10.74 1.65
C TYR A 39 -9.50 10.33 1.01
N SER A 40 -10.04 9.17 1.33
CA SER A 40 -11.27 8.61 0.72
C SER A 40 -11.24 8.59 -0.82
N ILE A 41 -10.06 8.45 -1.40
CA ILE A 41 -9.85 8.45 -2.85
C ILE A 41 -10.44 7.19 -3.49
N ASP A 42 -10.47 6.09 -2.75
CA ASP A 42 -11.03 4.79 -3.13
C ASP A 42 -12.53 4.66 -2.85
N ALA A 43 -13.17 5.72 -2.36
CA ALA A 43 -14.59 5.74 -2.07
C ALA A 43 -15.39 6.35 -3.22
N PHE A 44 -16.63 5.87 -3.43
CA PHE A 44 -17.55 6.48 -4.38
C PHE A 44 -17.86 7.94 -4.01
N PRO A 45 -17.97 8.84 -4.98
CA PRO A 45 -17.90 8.67 -6.45
C PRO A 45 -16.47 8.81 -7.03
N SER A 46 -15.44 8.94 -6.21
CA SER A 46 -14.06 9.23 -6.65
C SER A 46 -13.32 7.99 -7.18
N ALA A 47 -13.72 6.80 -6.73
CA ALA A 47 -13.12 5.56 -7.19
C ALA A 47 -13.63 5.18 -8.59
N PRO A 48 -12.77 4.62 -9.46
CA PRO A 48 -13.22 4.01 -10.71
C PRO A 48 -14.15 2.80 -10.44
N PRO A 49 -15.00 2.41 -11.41
CA PRO A 49 -15.80 1.19 -11.29
C PRO A 49 -14.93 -0.03 -10.99
N ILE A 50 -15.43 -0.94 -10.14
CA ILE A 50 -14.66 -2.10 -9.68
C ILE A 50 -14.25 -3.06 -10.82
N GLU A 51 -15.00 -3.05 -11.91
CA GLU A 51 -14.72 -3.86 -13.10
C GLU A 51 -13.60 -3.28 -13.97
N THR A 52 -13.14 -2.06 -13.70
CA THR A 52 -12.06 -1.42 -14.46
C THR A 52 -10.75 -2.15 -14.20
N PRO A 53 -10.06 -2.64 -15.25
CA PRO A 53 -8.75 -3.25 -15.09
C PRO A 53 -7.78 -2.33 -14.32
N VAL A 54 -6.96 -2.89 -13.44
CA VAL A 54 -6.07 -2.09 -12.57
C VAL A 54 -5.16 -1.15 -13.37
N GLN A 55 -4.70 -1.56 -14.54
CA GLN A 55 -3.85 -0.77 -15.43
C GLN A 55 -4.53 0.50 -15.94
N GLU A 56 -5.86 0.43 -16.11
CA GLU A 56 -6.68 1.57 -16.55
C GLU A 56 -7.19 2.39 -15.36
N ALA A 57 -7.49 1.71 -14.26
CA ALA A 57 -8.03 2.32 -13.04
C ALA A 57 -7.02 3.21 -12.33
N VAL A 58 -5.75 2.82 -12.31
CA VAL A 58 -4.72 3.45 -11.46
C VAL A 58 -4.65 4.97 -11.64
N ASN A 59 -4.69 5.48 -12.86
CA ASN A 59 -4.61 6.90 -13.15
C ASN A 59 -5.98 7.62 -13.14
N GLN A 60 -7.06 6.91 -12.82
CA GLN A 60 -8.39 7.52 -12.63
C GLN A 60 -8.59 7.98 -11.18
N TYR A 61 -7.79 7.48 -10.23
CA TYR A 61 -7.82 7.97 -8.85
C TYR A 61 -7.30 9.40 -8.76
N ASP A 62 -8.04 10.28 -8.09
CA ASP A 62 -7.63 11.67 -7.90
C ASP A 62 -6.66 11.80 -6.73
N LEU A 63 -5.37 11.81 -6.99
CA LEU A 63 -4.34 11.97 -5.96
C LEU A 63 -4.09 13.41 -5.52
N ARG A 64 -4.79 14.43 -6.05
CA ARG A 64 -4.53 15.83 -5.68
C ARG A 64 -4.57 16.10 -4.18
N PRO A 65 -5.49 15.54 -3.38
CA PRO A 65 -5.48 15.73 -1.93
C PRO A 65 -4.21 15.15 -1.27
N LEU A 66 -3.83 13.92 -1.62
CA LEU A 66 -2.61 13.28 -1.13
C LEU A 66 -1.37 14.06 -1.56
N MET A 67 -1.30 14.48 -2.82
CA MET A 67 -0.18 15.23 -3.36
C MET A 67 -0.01 16.60 -2.69
N LYS A 68 -1.08 17.25 -2.27
CA LYS A 68 -1.01 18.50 -1.50
C LYS A 68 -0.23 18.30 -0.20
N ASP A 69 -0.55 17.27 0.56
CA ASP A 69 0.12 16.97 1.82
C ASP A 69 1.55 16.47 1.59
N PHE A 70 1.76 15.64 0.58
CA PHE A 70 3.08 15.19 0.16
C PHE A 70 4.00 16.36 -0.17
N LEU A 71 3.56 17.29 -1.02
CA LEU A 71 4.37 18.45 -1.42
C LEU A 71 4.64 19.40 -0.25
N SER A 72 3.73 19.48 0.73
CA SER A 72 3.96 20.24 1.95
C SER A 72 4.99 19.61 2.89
N ALA A 73 5.13 18.30 2.86
CA ALA A 73 6.08 17.53 3.67
C ALA A 73 7.45 17.36 2.99
N LYS A 74 7.45 17.34 1.66
CA LYS A 74 8.66 17.17 0.84
C LYS A 74 9.72 18.20 1.22
N ASP A 75 10.96 17.74 1.35
CA ASP A 75 12.14 18.53 1.75
C ASP A 75 12.07 19.13 3.19
N ARG A 76 11.09 18.70 3.99
CA ARG A 76 10.97 19.04 5.42
C ARG A 76 11.34 17.89 6.34
N PHE A 77 11.22 16.66 5.84
CA PHE A 77 11.57 15.43 6.53
C PHE A 77 12.62 14.67 5.73
N SER A 78 13.53 13.98 6.41
CA SER A 78 14.54 13.15 5.76
C SER A 78 13.91 11.94 5.04
N PHE A 79 12.82 11.41 5.59
CA PHE A 79 12.09 10.29 5.00
C PHE A 79 10.60 10.62 4.87
N ILE A 80 10.00 10.15 3.77
CA ILE A 80 8.54 10.13 3.61
C ILE A 80 8.15 8.69 3.26
N PHE A 81 7.39 8.06 4.15
CA PHE A 81 6.81 6.75 3.92
C PHE A 81 5.37 6.92 3.43
N ILE A 82 5.04 6.32 2.30
CA ILE A 82 3.70 6.43 1.72
C ILE A 82 3.06 5.05 1.67
N ASP A 83 1.96 4.86 2.39
CA ASP A 83 1.06 3.71 2.21
C ASP A 83 0.24 3.95 0.94
N PHE A 84 0.68 3.37 -0.17
CA PHE A 84 0.06 3.60 -1.46
C PHE A 84 0.00 2.29 -2.26
N PRO A 85 -1.19 1.84 -2.67
CA PRO A 85 -1.35 0.51 -3.24
C PRO A 85 -0.64 0.30 -4.58
N PHE A 86 -0.36 1.36 -5.36
CA PHE A 86 0.01 1.21 -6.77
C PHE A 86 1.49 1.44 -7.10
N GLY A 87 2.38 1.56 -6.11
CA GLY A 87 3.84 1.69 -6.36
C GLY A 87 4.18 2.83 -7.31
N TYR A 88 4.95 2.54 -8.36
CA TYR A 88 5.31 3.50 -9.41
C TYR A 88 4.20 3.78 -10.43
N LYS A 89 3.07 3.09 -10.38
CA LYS A 89 2.11 3.06 -11.50
C LYS A 89 1.24 4.32 -11.66
N HIS A 90 1.26 5.26 -10.71
CA HIS A 90 0.47 6.49 -10.81
C HIS A 90 1.32 7.69 -11.24
N THR A 91 0.96 8.30 -12.38
CA THR A 91 1.74 9.36 -13.05
C THR A 91 2.00 10.61 -12.20
N MET A 92 1.09 10.96 -11.28
CA MET A 92 1.28 12.11 -10.40
C MET A 92 2.35 11.91 -9.32
N LEU A 93 2.61 10.66 -8.93
CA LEU A 93 3.50 10.35 -7.81
C LEU A 93 4.84 9.74 -8.25
N GLU A 94 4.87 9.00 -9.37
CA GLU A 94 6.01 8.20 -9.82
C GLU A 94 7.34 8.95 -9.82
N SER A 95 7.35 10.19 -10.32
CA SER A 95 8.60 10.98 -10.45
C SER A 95 9.21 11.42 -9.12
N TYR A 96 8.46 11.33 -8.03
CA TYR A 96 8.92 11.70 -6.70
C TYR A 96 9.43 10.51 -5.88
N ILE A 97 9.09 9.29 -6.28
CA ILE A 97 9.41 8.07 -5.55
C ILE A 97 10.91 7.77 -5.65
N THR A 98 11.54 7.54 -4.52
CA THR A 98 12.94 7.10 -4.48
C THR A 98 13.03 5.57 -4.58
N LYS A 99 12.16 4.87 -3.86
CA LYS A 99 12.09 3.40 -3.81
C LYS A 99 10.68 2.91 -3.55
N THR A 100 10.37 1.74 -4.09
CA THR A 100 9.14 1.00 -3.77
C THR A 100 9.43 -0.34 -3.14
N VAL A 101 8.59 -0.70 -2.17
CA VAL A 101 8.55 -2.02 -1.54
C VAL A 101 7.18 -2.62 -1.76
N TYR A 102 7.10 -3.81 -2.35
CA TYR A 102 5.87 -4.56 -2.46
C TYR A 102 5.79 -5.61 -1.35
N VAL A 103 4.76 -5.53 -0.52
CA VAL A 103 4.47 -6.55 0.52
C VAL A 103 3.61 -7.63 -0.11
N LYS A 104 4.24 -8.76 -0.42
CA LYS A 104 3.59 -9.92 -1.00
C LYS A 104 3.11 -10.85 0.10
N THR A 105 1.80 -10.95 0.27
CA THR A 105 1.15 -11.84 1.24
C THR A 105 0.24 -12.81 0.50
N PRO A 106 0.33 -14.13 0.74
CA PRO A 106 -0.57 -15.11 0.14
C PRO A 106 -2.04 -14.72 0.32
N LEU A 107 -2.85 -14.89 -0.72
CA LEU A 107 -4.22 -14.37 -0.75
C LEU A 107 -5.17 -15.06 0.23
N ASP A 108 -4.90 -16.29 0.63
CA ASP A 108 -5.62 -16.98 1.70
C ASP A 108 -5.37 -16.32 3.07
N ILE A 109 -4.14 -15.89 3.34
CA ILE A 109 -3.78 -15.13 4.54
C ILE A 109 -4.39 -13.73 4.49
N VAL A 110 -4.34 -13.06 3.34
CA VAL A 110 -4.99 -11.75 3.12
C VAL A 110 -6.48 -11.85 3.41
N PHE A 111 -7.17 -12.86 2.87
CA PHE A 111 -8.59 -13.08 3.11
C PHE A 111 -8.88 -13.30 4.60
N ALA A 112 -8.12 -14.17 5.26
CA ALA A 112 -8.29 -14.44 6.69
C ALA A 112 -8.07 -13.18 7.54
N ARG A 113 -7.02 -12.40 7.27
CA ARG A 113 -6.73 -11.13 7.95
C ARG A 113 -7.85 -10.11 7.74
N GLN A 114 -8.42 -10.06 6.53
CA GLN A 114 -9.54 -9.18 6.20
C GLN A 114 -10.80 -9.54 7.00
N ILE A 115 -11.12 -10.83 7.10
CA ILE A 115 -12.24 -11.30 7.93
C ILE A 115 -12.04 -10.88 9.39
N VAL A 116 -10.85 -11.10 9.95
CA VAL A 116 -10.55 -10.75 11.34
C VAL A 116 -10.61 -9.24 11.58
N ARG A 117 -10.14 -8.42 10.63
CA ARG A 117 -10.08 -6.96 10.79
C ARG A 117 -11.43 -6.29 10.56
N ASP A 118 -12.13 -6.67 9.48
CA ASP A 118 -13.25 -5.89 8.95
C ASP A 118 -14.62 -6.51 9.30
N TYR A 119 -14.62 -7.83 9.64
CA TYR A 119 -15.85 -8.61 9.80
C TYR A 119 -16.02 -9.24 11.20
N TYR A 120 -15.13 -8.97 12.16
CA TYR A 120 -15.19 -9.61 13.49
C TYR A 120 -16.51 -9.36 14.26
N ASN A 121 -17.20 -8.25 13.99
CA ASN A 121 -18.48 -7.87 14.57
C ASN A 121 -19.66 -7.99 13.57
N LYS A 122 -19.45 -8.65 12.43
CA LYS A 122 -20.45 -8.79 11.39
C LYS A 122 -21.23 -10.10 11.53
N SER A 123 -22.41 -10.13 10.92
CA SER A 123 -23.23 -11.34 10.89
C SER A 123 -22.58 -12.44 10.01
N THR A 124 -22.97 -13.68 10.24
CA THR A 124 -22.56 -14.81 9.40
C THR A 124 -22.94 -14.59 7.92
N GLU A 125 -24.09 -13.94 7.67
CA GLU A 125 -24.55 -13.61 6.33
C GLU A 125 -23.60 -12.63 5.63
N GLU A 126 -23.18 -11.55 6.30
CA GLU A 126 -22.22 -10.58 5.77
C GLU A 126 -20.88 -11.23 5.46
N ILE A 127 -20.38 -12.08 6.36
CA ILE A 127 -19.12 -12.82 6.16
C ILE A 127 -19.22 -13.75 4.95
N THR A 128 -20.33 -14.50 4.86
CA THR A 128 -20.59 -15.45 3.76
C THR A 128 -20.73 -14.70 2.42
N ASN A 129 -21.38 -13.55 2.42
CA ASN A 129 -21.52 -12.72 1.24
C ASN A 129 -20.16 -12.20 0.77
N TRP A 130 -19.32 -11.71 1.69
CA TRP A 130 -17.96 -11.31 1.36
C TRP A 130 -17.14 -12.46 0.76
N ALA A 131 -17.24 -13.66 1.36
CA ALA A 131 -16.55 -14.83 0.84
C ALA A 131 -16.96 -15.18 -0.61
N LYS A 132 -18.25 -15.03 -0.95
CA LYS A 132 -18.73 -15.19 -2.34
C LYS A 132 -18.13 -14.12 -3.27
N ILE A 133 -18.19 -12.84 -2.89
CA ILE A 133 -17.60 -11.74 -3.67
C ILE A 133 -16.10 -11.98 -3.88
N TYR A 134 -15.41 -12.47 -2.85
CA TYR A 134 -13.99 -12.80 -2.96
C TYR A 134 -13.73 -13.88 -4.00
N LEU A 135 -14.50 -14.96 -4.00
CA LEU A 135 -14.37 -16.05 -4.96
C LEU A 135 -14.74 -15.61 -6.38
N ASP A 136 -15.78 -14.80 -6.51
CA ASP A 136 -16.34 -14.42 -7.80
C ASP A 136 -15.49 -13.34 -8.52
N SER A 137 -14.83 -12.44 -7.77
CA SER A 137 -14.14 -11.29 -8.37
C SER A 137 -12.90 -10.80 -7.62
N ALA A 138 -12.97 -10.56 -6.31
CA ALA A 138 -11.92 -9.84 -5.60
C ALA A 138 -10.57 -10.56 -5.62
N ARG A 139 -10.56 -11.89 -5.57
CA ARG A 139 -9.34 -12.70 -5.66
C ARG A 139 -8.60 -12.47 -6.98
N GLN A 140 -9.32 -12.39 -8.09
CA GLN A 140 -8.70 -12.12 -9.38
C GLN A 140 -8.15 -10.69 -9.43
N ILE A 141 -8.91 -9.70 -8.94
CA ILE A 141 -8.48 -8.30 -8.85
C ILE A 141 -7.19 -8.19 -8.04
N PHE A 142 -7.08 -8.88 -6.90
CA PHE A 142 -5.86 -8.88 -6.10
C PHE A 142 -4.68 -9.55 -6.80
N THR A 143 -4.94 -10.61 -7.56
CA THR A 143 -3.90 -11.27 -8.38
C THR A 143 -3.39 -10.34 -9.47
N ASP A 144 -4.28 -9.67 -10.21
CA ASP A 144 -3.93 -8.74 -11.27
C ASP A 144 -3.18 -7.52 -10.71
N HIS A 145 -3.61 -7.01 -9.55
CA HIS A 145 -2.93 -5.95 -8.83
C HIS A 145 -1.50 -6.36 -8.44
N GLU A 146 -1.33 -7.56 -7.87
CA GLU A 146 -0.01 -8.07 -7.50
C GLU A 146 0.92 -8.10 -8.72
N TYR A 147 0.50 -8.72 -9.82
CA TYR A 147 1.30 -8.79 -11.04
C TYR A 147 1.68 -7.41 -11.55
N PHE A 148 0.71 -6.53 -11.68
CA PHE A 148 0.92 -5.21 -12.25
C PHE A 148 1.82 -4.32 -11.39
N VAL A 149 1.62 -4.32 -10.07
CA VAL A 149 2.33 -3.40 -9.18
C VAL A 149 3.69 -3.92 -8.75
N SER A 150 3.84 -5.24 -8.55
CA SER A 150 5.12 -5.80 -8.11
C SER A 150 6.18 -5.87 -9.21
N GLU A 151 5.78 -5.77 -10.47
CA GLU A 151 6.65 -5.92 -11.64
C GLU A 151 7.87 -4.99 -11.62
N ASP A 152 7.69 -3.76 -11.18
CA ASP A 152 8.75 -2.74 -11.14
C ASP A 152 9.14 -2.31 -9.70
N ALA A 153 8.68 -3.06 -8.69
CA ALA A 153 9.08 -2.79 -7.32
C ALA A 153 10.58 -3.02 -7.09
N ASP A 154 11.24 -2.09 -6.39
CA ASP A 154 12.65 -2.24 -6.04
C ASP A 154 12.90 -3.40 -5.08
N LEU A 155 11.92 -3.73 -4.25
CA LEU A 155 11.98 -4.83 -3.30
C LEU A 155 10.61 -5.48 -3.16
N ILE A 156 10.58 -6.81 -3.23
CA ILE A 156 9.42 -7.62 -2.85
C ILE A 156 9.75 -8.33 -1.55
N ILE A 157 8.92 -8.19 -0.54
CA ILE A 157 9.08 -8.84 0.75
C ILE A 157 7.93 -9.80 1.04
N ASP A 158 8.22 -10.88 1.72
CA ASP A 158 7.22 -11.83 2.20
C ASP A 158 6.47 -11.22 3.41
N GLY A 159 5.20 -10.89 3.23
CA GLY A 159 4.32 -10.32 4.26
C GLY A 159 3.89 -11.32 5.36
N THR A 160 4.36 -12.57 5.31
CA THR A 160 4.16 -13.58 6.36
C THR A 160 5.30 -13.64 7.36
N LEU A 161 6.46 -13.07 7.03
CA LEU A 161 7.60 -13.03 7.94
C LEU A 161 7.29 -12.21 9.20
N PRO A 162 7.95 -12.50 10.32
CA PRO A 162 7.91 -11.66 11.50
C PRO A 162 8.28 -10.21 11.14
N LEU A 163 7.58 -9.25 11.73
CA LEU A 163 7.75 -7.83 11.41
C LEU A 163 9.19 -7.34 11.55
N ALA A 164 9.91 -7.81 12.57
CA ALA A 164 11.32 -7.47 12.77
C ALA A 164 12.23 -7.95 11.62
N GLU A 165 11.90 -9.08 11.01
CA GLU A 165 12.61 -9.56 9.82
C GLU A 165 12.30 -8.74 8.60
N GLN A 166 11.00 -8.39 8.38
CA GLN A 166 10.59 -7.51 7.29
C GLN A 166 11.34 -6.17 7.36
N LEU A 167 11.41 -5.53 8.55
CA LEU A 167 12.15 -4.30 8.78
C LEU A 167 13.63 -4.45 8.42
N LYS A 168 14.26 -5.51 8.91
CA LYS A 168 15.68 -5.80 8.63
C LYS A 168 15.93 -5.93 7.13
N PHE A 169 15.05 -6.63 6.40
CA PHE A 169 15.16 -6.77 4.95
C PHE A 169 15.02 -5.43 4.23
N VAL A 170 14.01 -4.64 4.58
CA VAL A 170 13.77 -3.31 3.97
C VAL A 170 14.97 -2.40 4.22
N LYS A 171 15.42 -2.26 5.46
CA LYS A 171 16.57 -1.41 5.82
C LYS A 171 17.82 -1.81 5.06
N LYS A 172 18.11 -3.11 5.00
CA LYS A 172 19.30 -3.64 4.31
C LYS A 172 19.21 -3.43 2.79
N ALA A 173 18.09 -3.81 2.18
CA ALA A 173 17.93 -3.77 0.72
C ALA A 173 17.92 -2.35 0.18
N LEU A 174 17.29 -1.41 0.89
CA LEU A 174 17.22 -0.02 0.51
C LEU A 174 18.38 0.83 1.06
N GLN A 175 19.32 0.21 1.78
CA GLN A 175 20.48 0.86 2.39
C GLN A 175 20.09 2.05 3.30
N LEU A 176 18.95 1.92 4.00
CA LEU A 176 18.47 2.95 4.89
C LEU A 176 19.36 3.04 6.15
N LYS A 177 19.82 4.24 6.45
CA LYS A 177 20.57 4.54 7.68
C LYS A 177 19.76 5.56 8.49
N ASN A 178 19.68 5.29 9.79
CA ASN A 178 19.05 6.20 10.76
C ASN A 178 19.85 7.49 10.90
#